data_a51e64a29daec9deee8253e00747dd5c
#
_entry.id   a51e64a29daec9deee8253e00747dd5c
#
_cell.length_a   1.000
_cell.length_b   1.000
_cell.length_c   1.000
_cell.angle_alpha   90.00
_cell.angle_beta   90.00
_cell.angle_gamma   90.00
#
_symmetry.space_group_name_H-M   'P 1'
#
loop_
_entity.id
_entity.type
_entity.pdbx_description
1 polymer ?
#
loop_
_entity_poly.entity_id
_entity_poly.type
_entity_poly.pdbx_seq_one_letter_code
_entity_poly.pdbx_strand_id
1 'polypeptide(L)'
;MATTNDIKNGTVLKLEGQLWNVIEFQHVKPGKGGAFVRTKMRNVMSGKVVDKTFNAGLKIETATVDRRDYQYLYQDGEDFVFMDTTDYDQIHVSGATVGDATNFMLENQMVNIAIHEGTPLYIELPPSVVLEITYTEPGLQGDRSSAGTKPATVETGYEIQVPLFVEQGTKVKVDTRDGSYLGRVND
;
A
#
# COMPACT_ATOMS: atom_id res chain seq x y z
N MET A 1 1.64 27.98 -5.19
CA MET A 1 2.81 27.42 -4.52
C MET A 1 2.33 26.66 -3.29
N ALA A 2 2.75 25.42 -3.11
CA ALA A 2 2.24 24.57 -2.04
C ALA A 2 2.91 24.89 -0.70
N THR A 3 2.17 24.67 0.38
CA THR A 3 2.68 24.76 1.74
C THR A 3 2.39 23.47 2.48
N THR A 4 2.96 23.33 3.68
CA THR A 4 2.74 22.15 4.52
C THR A 4 1.28 21.97 4.92
N ASN A 5 0.45 23.02 4.80
CA ASN A 5 -0.99 22.91 5.03
C ASN A 5 -1.72 22.12 3.92
N ASP A 6 -1.11 21.99 2.76
CA ASP A 6 -1.64 21.25 1.62
C ASP A 6 -1.27 19.75 1.62
N ILE A 7 -0.46 19.32 2.59
CA ILE A 7 -0.03 17.93 2.69
C ILE A 7 -1.20 17.00 3.01
N LYS A 8 -1.29 15.93 2.26
CA LYS A 8 -2.25 14.83 2.46
C LYS A 8 -1.60 13.51 2.02
N ASN A 9 -2.25 12.40 2.30
CA ASN A 9 -1.77 11.10 1.86
C ASN A 9 -1.67 11.06 0.33
N GLY A 10 -0.54 10.54 -0.18
CA GLY A 10 -0.25 10.50 -1.60
C GLY A 10 0.45 11.76 -2.15
N THR A 11 0.60 12.83 -1.36
CA THR A 11 1.41 13.99 -1.76
C THR A 11 2.86 13.56 -1.96
N VAL A 12 3.45 13.92 -3.09
CA VAL A 12 4.86 13.66 -3.37
C VAL A 12 5.65 14.94 -3.20
N LEU A 13 6.56 14.94 -2.23
CA LEU A 13 7.42 16.08 -1.89
C LEU A 13 8.78 15.94 -2.55
N LYS A 14 9.33 17.05 -3.00
CA LYS A 14 10.74 17.15 -3.41
C LYS A 14 11.53 17.71 -2.23
N LEU A 15 12.40 16.90 -1.67
CA LEU A 15 13.26 17.29 -0.55
C LEU A 15 14.69 16.88 -0.87
N GLU A 16 15.61 17.86 -0.86
CA GLU A 16 17.03 17.61 -1.07
C GLU A 16 17.33 16.81 -2.35
N GLY A 17 16.58 17.11 -3.42
CA GLY A 17 16.74 16.43 -4.71
C GLY A 17 16.13 15.05 -4.78
N GLN A 18 15.39 14.63 -3.76
CA GLN A 18 14.73 13.33 -3.71
C GLN A 18 13.22 13.47 -3.65
N LEU A 19 12.53 12.44 -4.13
CA LEU A 19 11.07 12.37 -4.08
C LEU A 19 10.62 11.52 -2.90
N TRP A 20 9.65 12.04 -2.15
CA TRP A 20 9.10 11.41 -0.96
C TRP A 20 7.57 11.35 -1.04
N ASN A 21 7.02 10.15 -0.94
CA ASN A 21 5.58 9.95 -0.89
C ASN A 21 5.09 10.02 0.56
N VAL A 22 4.16 10.93 0.84
CA VAL A 22 3.55 11.03 2.16
C VAL A 22 2.54 9.90 2.34
N ILE A 23 2.81 9.01 3.29
CA ILE A 23 1.94 7.86 3.58
C ILE A 23 1.01 8.10 4.77
N GLU A 24 1.43 8.95 5.71
CA GLU A 24 0.58 9.40 6.83
C GLU A 24 0.90 10.86 7.15
N PHE A 25 -0.10 11.58 7.60
CA PHE A 25 0.10 12.97 8.05
C PHE A 25 -0.87 13.30 9.19
N GLN A 26 -0.46 14.27 10.02
CA GLN A 26 -1.29 14.80 11.09
C GLN A 26 -1.00 16.29 11.26
N HIS A 27 -2.05 17.10 11.16
CA HIS A 27 -1.99 18.53 11.50
C HIS A 27 -2.21 18.71 12.99
N VAL A 28 -1.26 19.33 13.69
CA VAL A 28 -1.32 19.54 15.14
C VAL A 28 -1.31 21.03 15.44
N LYS A 29 -2.31 21.47 16.19
CA LYS A 29 -2.41 22.85 16.71
C LYS A 29 -2.35 22.78 18.22
N PRO A 30 -1.14 22.89 18.82
CA PRO A 30 -1.01 22.86 20.27
C PRO A 30 -1.63 24.12 20.90
N GLY A 31 -2.05 24.02 22.15
CA GLY A 31 -2.60 25.18 22.88
C GLY A 31 -1.57 26.27 23.17
N LYS A 32 -0.29 25.91 23.17
CA LYS A 32 0.84 26.84 23.25
C LYS A 32 1.88 26.42 22.21
N GLY A 33 2.41 27.41 21.48
CA GLY A 33 3.40 27.18 20.43
C GLY A 33 2.80 27.20 19.01
N GLY A 34 3.66 27.07 18.01
CA GLY A 34 3.26 27.08 16.60
C GLY A 34 2.65 25.76 16.16
N ALA A 35 1.66 25.84 15.26
CA ALA A 35 1.10 24.65 14.62
C ALA A 35 2.16 23.95 13.76
N PHE A 36 2.07 22.63 13.67
CA PHE A 36 3.00 21.82 12.89
C PHE A 36 2.28 20.66 12.22
N VAL A 37 2.95 20.06 11.23
CA VAL A 37 2.47 18.88 10.48
C VAL A 37 3.47 17.74 10.69
N ARG A 38 3.01 16.66 11.29
CA ARG A 38 3.79 15.41 11.35
C ARG A 38 3.53 14.62 10.10
N THR A 39 4.59 14.12 9.48
CA THR A 39 4.48 13.30 8.27
C THR A 39 5.29 12.02 8.43
N LYS A 40 4.75 10.95 7.88
CA LYS A 40 5.51 9.72 7.60
C LYS A 40 5.64 9.63 6.09
N MET A 41 6.87 9.53 5.61
CA MET A 41 7.17 9.58 4.19
C MET A 41 8.01 8.40 3.77
N ARG A 42 7.75 7.91 2.56
CA ARG A 42 8.57 6.87 1.93
C ARG A 42 9.39 7.47 0.80
N ASN A 43 10.70 7.22 0.81
CA ASN A 43 11.55 7.58 -0.32
C ASN A 43 11.17 6.73 -1.53
N VAL A 44 10.87 7.38 -2.63
CA VAL A 44 10.39 6.72 -3.85
C VAL A 44 11.45 5.78 -4.44
N MET A 45 12.72 6.14 -4.35
CA MET A 45 13.81 5.35 -4.95
C MET A 45 14.32 4.25 -4.03
N SER A 46 14.50 4.53 -2.74
CA SER A 46 15.08 3.58 -1.78
C SER A 46 14.05 2.77 -0.99
N GLY A 47 12.79 3.21 -0.97
CA GLY A 47 11.75 2.60 -0.15
C GLY A 47 11.86 2.92 1.34
N LYS A 48 12.89 3.66 1.76
CA LYS A 48 13.11 4.02 3.17
C LYS A 48 11.96 4.89 3.70
N VAL A 49 11.45 4.54 4.86
CA VAL A 49 10.39 5.30 5.52
C VAL A 49 11.01 6.14 6.65
N VAL A 50 10.67 7.42 6.68
CA VAL A 50 11.11 8.35 7.72
C VAL A 50 9.94 9.15 8.26
N ASP A 51 10.04 9.58 9.51
CA ASP A 51 9.13 10.54 10.11
C ASP A 51 9.76 11.93 10.06
N LYS A 52 9.00 12.92 9.62
CA LYS A 52 9.46 14.31 9.58
C LYS A 52 8.35 15.25 9.99
N THR A 53 8.71 16.24 10.82
CA THR A 53 7.78 17.29 11.28
C THR A 53 8.14 18.61 10.61
N PHE A 54 7.13 19.27 10.06
CA PHE A 54 7.26 20.57 9.41
C PHE A 54 6.45 21.61 10.17
N ASN A 55 6.94 22.83 10.23
CA ASN A 55 6.13 23.95 10.69
C ASN A 55 4.93 24.17 9.75
N ALA A 56 3.76 24.48 10.30
CA ALA A 56 2.59 24.79 9.49
C ALA A 56 2.84 26.05 8.65
N GLY A 57 2.37 26.02 7.39
CA GLY A 57 2.52 27.13 6.47
C GLY A 57 3.91 27.26 5.83
N LEU A 58 4.84 26.32 6.12
CA LEU A 58 6.15 26.27 5.46
C LEU A 58 5.94 26.00 3.96
N LYS A 59 6.66 26.72 3.11
CA LYS A 59 6.65 26.48 1.67
C LYS A 59 7.34 25.14 1.36
N ILE A 60 6.69 24.35 0.53
CA ILE A 60 7.23 23.05 0.07
C ILE A 60 7.17 22.96 -1.43
N GLU A 61 8.03 22.15 -1.99
CA GLU A 61 8.02 21.81 -3.40
C GLU A 61 7.39 20.43 -3.55
N THR A 62 6.35 20.34 -4.41
CA THR A 62 5.68 19.07 -4.71
C THR A 62 5.97 18.65 -6.13
N ALA A 63 5.98 17.32 -6.37
CA ALA A 63 6.05 16.77 -7.71
C ALA A 63 4.64 16.54 -8.23
N THR A 64 4.41 16.93 -9.49
CA THR A 64 3.17 16.59 -10.19
C THR A 64 3.19 15.11 -10.55
N VAL A 65 2.18 14.36 -10.10
CA VAL A 65 2.05 12.95 -10.45
C VAL A 65 0.80 12.72 -11.28
N ASP A 66 0.94 11.85 -12.27
CA ASP A 66 -0.15 11.37 -13.09
C ASP A 66 -0.57 10.00 -12.52
N ARG A 67 -1.83 9.87 -12.13
CA ARG A 67 -2.39 8.63 -11.60
C ARG A 67 -3.23 7.98 -12.67
N ARG A 68 -2.86 6.76 -13.03
CA ARG A 68 -3.53 5.99 -14.06
C ARG A 68 -3.90 4.60 -13.59
N ASP A 69 -4.96 4.06 -14.17
CA ASP A 69 -5.38 2.69 -13.92
C ASP A 69 -4.60 1.74 -14.82
N TYR A 70 -4.01 0.74 -14.18
CA TYR A 70 -3.28 -0.33 -14.83
C TYR A 70 -3.84 -1.67 -14.42
N GLN A 71 -3.65 -2.66 -15.29
CA GLN A 71 -3.93 -4.06 -14.98
C GLN A 71 -2.61 -4.78 -14.73
N TYR A 72 -2.47 -5.44 -13.58
CA TYR A 72 -1.32 -6.28 -13.33
C TYR A 72 -1.40 -7.53 -14.19
N LEU A 73 -0.35 -7.83 -14.96
CA LEU A 73 -0.31 -8.97 -15.86
C LEU A 73 0.46 -10.15 -15.27
N TYR A 74 1.76 -9.98 -15.03
CA TYR A 74 2.63 -11.05 -14.53
C TYR A 74 3.93 -10.49 -13.97
N GLN A 75 4.65 -11.35 -13.27
CA GLN A 75 5.98 -11.05 -12.76
C GLN A 75 7.03 -11.53 -13.77
N ASP A 76 7.98 -10.66 -14.10
CA ASP A 76 9.11 -10.96 -14.98
C ASP A 76 10.42 -10.72 -14.21
N GLY A 77 11.00 -11.82 -13.67
CA GLY A 77 12.17 -11.73 -12.81
C GLY A 77 11.87 -10.93 -11.53
N GLU A 78 12.59 -9.84 -11.33
CA GLU A 78 12.39 -8.92 -10.20
C GLU A 78 11.39 -7.80 -10.51
N ASP A 79 10.95 -7.70 -11.77
CA ASP A 79 10.01 -6.69 -12.22
C ASP A 79 8.58 -7.25 -12.30
N PHE A 80 7.64 -6.34 -12.24
CA PHE A 80 6.21 -6.63 -12.41
C PHE A 80 5.70 -5.90 -13.64
N VAL A 81 4.95 -6.58 -14.48
CA VAL A 81 4.45 -6.03 -15.74
C VAL A 81 3.00 -5.61 -15.57
N PHE A 82 2.73 -4.37 -15.95
CA PHE A 82 1.40 -3.76 -15.89
C PHE A 82 1.01 -3.23 -17.26
N MET A 83 -0.28 -3.28 -17.56
CA MET A 83 -0.83 -2.76 -18.82
C MET A 83 -1.74 -1.56 -18.53
N ASP A 84 -1.47 -0.44 -19.22
CA ASP A 84 -2.33 0.73 -19.16
C ASP A 84 -3.71 0.36 -19.75
N THR A 85 -4.77 0.66 -19.04
CA THR A 85 -6.12 0.30 -19.48
C THR A 85 -6.68 1.22 -20.58
N THR A 86 -6.00 2.33 -20.84
CA THR A 86 -6.42 3.31 -21.86
C THR A 86 -5.80 3.01 -23.21
N ASP A 87 -4.47 2.83 -23.28
CA ASP A 87 -3.73 2.63 -24.52
C ASP A 87 -3.16 1.22 -24.69
N TYR A 88 -3.30 0.36 -23.67
CA TYR A 88 -2.81 -1.02 -23.63
C TYR A 88 -1.29 -1.15 -23.66
N ASP A 89 -0.55 -0.07 -23.46
CA ASP A 89 0.90 -0.12 -23.33
C ASP A 89 1.29 -0.84 -22.07
N GLN A 90 2.36 -1.63 -22.14
CA GLN A 90 2.89 -2.37 -21.01
C GLN A 90 4.10 -1.65 -20.43
N ILE A 91 4.18 -1.60 -19.12
CA ILE A 91 5.32 -1.07 -18.39
C ILE A 91 5.87 -2.09 -17.40
N HIS A 92 7.18 -2.03 -17.18
CA HIS A 92 7.86 -2.82 -16.17
C HIS A 92 8.10 -1.95 -14.94
N VAL A 93 7.67 -2.40 -13.79
CA VAL A 93 7.86 -1.72 -12.51
C VAL A 93 8.71 -2.62 -11.62
N SER A 94 9.80 -2.06 -11.07
CA SER A 94 10.70 -2.84 -10.22
C SER A 94 9.99 -3.33 -8.95
N GLY A 95 10.42 -4.49 -8.44
CA GLY A 95 9.90 -5.03 -7.19
C GLY A 95 10.07 -4.08 -6.01
N ALA A 96 11.14 -3.27 -6.01
CA ALA A 96 11.36 -2.27 -4.97
C ALA A 96 10.27 -1.17 -4.98
N THR A 97 9.82 -0.77 -6.17
CA THR A 97 8.74 0.22 -6.33
C THR A 97 7.38 -0.37 -5.97
N VAL A 98 7.10 -1.62 -6.38
CA VAL A 98 5.86 -2.31 -6.06
C VAL A 98 5.76 -2.56 -4.54
N GLY A 99 6.87 -2.95 -3.92
CA GLY A 99 6.97 -3.13 -2.46
C GLY A 99 5.96 -4.13 -1.92
N ASP A 100 5.33 -3.79 -0.79
CA ASP A 100 4.39 -4.68 -0.09
C ASP A 100 3.09 -4.93 -0.86
N ALA A 101 2.82 -4.20 -1.94
CA ALA A 101 1.65 -4.45 -2.78
C ALA A 101 1.64 -5.89 -3.34
N THR A 102 2.82 -6.49 -3.52
CA THR A 102 2.94 -7.87 -3.98
C THR A 102 2.23 -8.88 -3.08
N ASN A 103 2.08 -8.57 -1.79
CA ASN A 103 1.41 -9.43 -0.82
C ASN A 103 -0.09 -9.58 -1.10
N PHE A 104 -0.67 -8.66 -1.84
CA PHE A 104 -2.12 -8.58 -2.06
C PHE A 104 -2.51 -8.54 -3.55
N MET A 105 -1.54 -8.59 -4.45
CA MET A 105 -1.76 -8.35 -5.87
C MET A 105 -1.89 -9.68 -6.63
N LEU A 106 -3.00 -9.83 -7.33
CA LEU A 106 -3.26 -10.98 -8.20
C LEU A 106 -3.16 -10.60 -9.67
N GLU A 107 -2.79 -11.55 -10.52
CA GLU A 107 -2.81 -11.38 -11.97
C GLU A 107 -4.19 -10.92 -12.44
N ASN A 108 -4.20 -10.01 -13.41
CA ASN A 108 -5.38 -9.38 -13.99
C ASN A 108 -6.12 -8.41 -13.05
N GLN A 109 -5.62 -8.17 -11.86
CA GLN A 109 -6.20 -7.19 -10.95
C GLN A 109 -5.89 -5.77 -11.38
N MET A 110 -6.86 -4.88 -11.17
CA MET A 110 -6.69 -3.45 -11.43
C MET A 110 -5.96 -2.79 -10.27
N VAL A 111 -4.99 -1.95 -10.60
CA VAL A 111 -4.24 -1.14 -9.65
C VAL A 111 -4.12 0.28 -10.18
N ASN A 112 -3.82 1.22 -9.29
CA ASN A 112 -3.53 2.59 -9.69
C ASN A 112 -2.03 2.84 -9.51
N ILE A 113 -1.38 3.41 -10.52
CA ILE A 113 0.06 3.72 -10.47
C ILE A 113 0.25 5.22 -10.57
N ALA A 114 1.00 5.78 -9.62
CA ALA A 114 1.42 7.17 -9.66
C ALA A 114 2.71 7.29 -10.47
N ILE A 115 2.70 8.15 -11.48
CA ILE A 115 3.81 8.32 -12.42
C ILE A 115 4.24 9.78 -12.43
N HIS A 116 5.54 10.03 -12.37
CA HIS A 116 6.14 11.35 -12.50
C HIS A 116 7.16 11.32 -13.64
N GLU A 117 6.93 12.15 -14.67
CA GLU A 117 7.81 12.24 -15.84
C GLU A 117 8.13 10.88 -16.47
N GLY A 118 7.10 10.02 -16.59
CA GLY A 118 7.23 8.68 -17.16
C GLY A 118 7.79 7.62 -16.20
N THR A 119 8.15 8.00 -14.98
CA THR A 119 8.71 7.08 -13.99
C THR A 119 7.64 6.66 -12.98
N PRO A 120 7.35 5.35 -12.83
CA PRO A 120 6.46 4.87 -11.78
C PRO A 120 7.05 5.15 -10.39
N LEU A 121 6.25 5.75 -9.51
CA LEU A 121 6.68 6.11 -8.16
C LEU A 121 6.20 5.12 -7.12
N TYR A 122 4.93 4.72 -7.20
CA TYR A 122 4.32 3.77 -6.27
C TYR A 122 3.03 3.19 -6.83
N ILE A 123 2.60 2.07 -6.26
CA ILE A 123 1.37 1.37 -6.62
C ILE A 123 0.34 1.61 -5.52
N GLU A 124 -0.87 1.95 -5.90
CA GLU A 124 -2.03 2.01 -5.01
C GLU A 124 -2.97 0.85 -5.32
N LEU A 125 -3.23 0.02 -4.30
CA LEU A 125 -4.20 -1.05 -4.39
C LEU A 125 -5.58 -0.56 -3.95
N PRO A 126 -6.66 -1.24 -4.36
CA PRO A 126 -7.97 -1.03 -3.72
C PRO A 126 -7.86 -1.20 -2.20
N PRO A 127 -8.75 -0.58 -1.41
CA PRO A 127 -8.67 -0.68 0.06
C PRO A 127 -8.72 -2.12 0.58
N SER A 128 -9.36 -3.01 -0.16
CA SER A 128 -9.45 -4.43 0.17
C SER A 128 -9.42 -5.28 -1.08
N VAL A 129 -8.96 -6.52 -0.92
CA VAL A 129 -8.94 -7.53 -1.99
C VAL A 129 -9.51 -8.83 -1.46
N VAL A 130 -9.99 -9.68 -2.39
CA VAL A 130 -10.47 -11.03 -2.06
C VAL A 130 -9.36 -12.02 -2.40
N LEU A 131 -8.94 -12.81 -1.41
CA LEU A 131 -7.86 -13.79 -1.56
C LEU A 131 -8.34 -15.14 -1.03
N GLU A 132 -7.92 -16.21 -1.69
CA GLU A 132 -8.21 -17.56 -1.25
C GLU A 132 -7.17 -18.03 -0.24
N ILE A 133 -7.62 -18.69 0.84
CA ILE A 133 -6.73 -19.35 1.80
C ILE A 133 -6.21 -20.62 1.16
N THR A 134 -4.91 -20.67 0.90
CA THR A 134 -4.28 -21.84 0.29
C THR A 134 -3.79 -22.84 1.33
N TYR A 135 -3.46 -22.37 2.54
CA TYR A 135 -3.06 -23.22 3.65
C TYR A 135 -3.43 -22.60 4.98
N THR A 136 -4.01 -23.40 5.86
CA THR A 136 -4.20 -23.05 7.27
C THR A 136 -4.39 -24.35 8.08
N GLU A 137 -3.98 -24.34 9.33
CA GLU A 137 -4.21 -25.46 10.22
C GLU A 137 -5.64 -25.43 10.77
N PRO A 138 -6.21 -26.61 11.14
CA PRO A 138 -7.49 -26.63 11.82
C PRO A 138 -7.45 -25.85 13.13
N GLY A 139 -8.46 -25.02 13.38
CA GLY A 139 -8.60 -24.32 14.64
C GLY A 139 -9.13 -25.28 15.71
N LEU A 140 -8.25 -25.76 16.59
CA LEU A 140 -8.65 -26.65 17.67
C LEU A 140 -9.26 -25.88 18.84
N GLN A 141 -10.39 -26.37 19.33
CA GLN A 141 -10.96 -25.88 20.59
C GLN A 141 -9.98 -26.22 21.73
N GLY A 142 -9.45 -25.19 22.37
CA GLY A 142 -8.48 -25.35 23.46
C GLY A 142 -7.16 -24.64 23.21
N ASP A 143 -6.89 -24.26 22.00
CA ASP A 143 -5.72 -23.42 21.67
C ASP A 143 -6.07 -21.96 21.95
N ARG A 144 -6.06 -21.61 23.24
CA ARG A 144 -6.53 -20.31 23.75
C ARG A 144 -5.42 -19.27 23.87
N SER A 145 -4.22 -19.58 23.38
CA SER A 145 -3.07 -18.73 23.60
C SER A 145 -3.06 -17.45 22.77
N SER A 146 -3.86 -17.39 21.70
CA SER A 146 -3.96 -16.20 20.85
C SER A 146 -5.42 -15.88 20.62
N ALA A 147 -5.94 -14.85 21.22
CA ALA A 147 -7.22 -14.16 21.02
C ALA A 147 -8.20 -14.70 19.94
N GLY A 148 -8.24 -16.03 19.71
CA GLY A 148 -9.11 -16.69 18.75
C GLY A 148 -8.72 -16.55 17.30
N THR A 149 -7.45 -16.29 17.00
CA THR A 149 -6.91 -16.23 15.63
C THR A 149 -5.85 -17.30 15.39
N LYS A 150 -5.61 -17.59 14.11
CA LYS A 150 -4.57 -18.51 13.65
C LYS A 150 -3.93 -17.97 12.36
N PRO A 151 -2.67 -18.35 12.07
CA PRO A 151 -2.06 -17.98 10.80
C PRO A 151 -2.69 -18.74 9.63
N ALA A 152 -2.82 -18.05 8.50
CA ALA A 152 -3.28 -18.62 7.24
C ALA A 152 -2.49 -18.03 6.09
N THR A 153 -2.11 -18.87 5.15
CA THR A 153 -1.42 -18.44 3.92
C THR A 153 -2.46 -18.22 2.83
N VAL A 154 -2.42 -17.05 2.21
CA VAL A 154 -3.29 -16.71 1.07
C VAL A 154 -2.59 -17.02 -0.26
N GLU A 155 -3.34 -17.01 -1.34
CA GLU A 155 -2.87 -17.43 -2.68
C GLU A 155 -1.67 -16.64 -3.22
N THR A 156 -1.41 -15.43 -2.69
CA THR A 156 -0.20 -14.66 -3.03
C THR A 156 1.06 -15.16 -2.31
N GLY A 157 0.91 -16.09 -1.36
CA GLY A 157 1.99 -16.57 -0.52
C GLY A 157 2.17 -15.81 0.79
N TYR A 158 1.39 -14.77 1.00
CA TYR A 158 1.46 -13.94 2.21
C TYR A 158 0.68 -14.60 3.36
N GLU A 159 1.16 -14.41 4.58
CA GLU A 159 0.53 -14.95 5.79
C GLU A 159 -0.28 -13.87 6.49
N ILE A 160 -1.53 -14.18 6.82
CA ILE A 160 -2.44 -13.31 7.57
C ILE A 160 -2.98 -14.03 8.80
N GLN A 161 -3.53 -13.27 9.75
CA GLN A 161 -4.25 -13.83 10.90
C GLN A 161 -5.74 -13.89 10.60
N VAL A 162 -6.34 -15.07 10.79
CA VAL A 162 -7.76 -15.33 10.54
C VAL A 162 -8.41 -15.92 11.78
N PRO A 163 -9.75 -15.77 11.94
CA PRO A 163 -10.47 -16.48 13.00
C PRO A 163 -10.28 -18.00 12.89
N LEU A 164 -10.40 -18.71 14.02
CA LEU A 164 -10.16 -20.15 14.09
C LEU A 164 -11.11 -20.97 13.19
N PHE A 165 -12.30 -20.46 12.88
CA PHE A 165 -13.28 -21.15 12.05
C PHE A 165 -12.97 -21.09 10.54
N VAL A 166 -12.03 -20.27 10.10
CA VAL A 166 -11.68 -20.15 8.67
C VAL A 166 -10.92 -21.39 8.22
N GLU A 167 -11.38 -21.99 7.13
CA GLU A 167 -10.81 -23.23 6.58
C GLU A 167 -10.05 -22.95 5.27
N GLN A 168 -9.18 -23.87 4.94
CA GLN A 168 -8.47 -23.88 3.67
C GLN A 168 -9.47 -23.91 2.50
N GLY A 169 -9.20 -23.14 1.45
CA GLY A 169 -10.10 -22.99 0.29
C GLY A 169 -11.15 -21.89 0.45
N THR A 170 -11.24 -21.26 1.63
CA THR A 170 -12.17 -20.15 1.87
C THR A 170 -11.64 -18.87 1.21
N LYS A 171 -12.51 -18.14 0.56
CA LYS A 171 -12.20 -16.79 0.06
C LYS A 171 -12.49 -15.77 1.15
N VAL A 172 -11.51 -14.92 1.42
CA VAL A 172 -11.59 -13.92 2.48
C VAL A 172 -11.27 -12.54 1.92
N LYS A 173 -11.89 -11.53 2.53
CA LYS A 173 -11.60 -10.14 2.24
C LYS A 173 -10.50 -9.66 3.17
N VAL A 174 -9.47 -9.05 2.59
CA VAL A 174 -8.26 -8.63 3.30
C VAL A 174 -8.04 -7.13 3.07
N ASP A 175 -7.73 -6.41 4.14
CA ASP A 175 -7.33 -5.00 4.06
C ASP A 175 -5.93 -4.92 3.46
N THR A 176 -5.78 -4.15 2.37
CA THR A 176 -4.51 -4.03 1.66
C THR A 176 -3.49 -3.13 2.35
N ARG A 177 -3.89 -2.40 3.40
CA ARG A 177 -2.98 -1.52 4.15
C ARG A 177 -2.15 -2.26 5.17
N ASP A 178 -2.75 -3.25 5.85
CA ASP A 178 -2.11 -3.94 6.97
C ASP A 178 -2.24 -5.47 6.92
N GLY A 179 -2.99 -6.01 5.96
CA GLY A 179 -3.21 -7.46 5.85
C GLY A 179 -4.27 -8.00 6.80
N SER A 180 -5.10 -7.13 7.39
CA SER A 180 -6.15 -7.56 8.32
C SER A 180 -7.26 -8.34 7.63
N TYR A 181 -7.74 -9.38 8.30
CA TYR A 181 -8.92 -10.10 7.89
C TYR A 181 -10.18 -9.24 8.10
N LEU A 182 -10.99 -9.08 7.06
CA LEU A 182 -12.22 -8.29 7.11
C LEU A 182 -13.50 -9.13 7.08
N GLY A 183 -13.43 -10.37 6.65
CA GLY A 183 -14.59 -11.25 6.59
C GLY A 183 -14.44 -12.34 5.54
N ARG A 184 -15.34 -13.32 5.59
CA ARG A 184 -15.46 -14.33 4.51
C ARG A 184 -16.28 -13.74 3.38
N VAL A 185 -15.96 -14.15 2.16
CA VAL A 185 -16.72 -13.82 0.96
C VAL A 185 -17.57 -15.05 0.61
N ASN A 186 -18.87 -14.88 0.61
CA ASN A 186 -19.80 -15.90 0.16
C ASN A 186 -20.06 -15.68 -1.34
N ASP A 187 -19.97 -16.72 -2.15
CA ASP A 187 -20.34 -16.72 -3.57
C ASP A 187 -21.84 -16.56 -3.75
#